data_818ac95fdd5517fc34b5fcf1658ca976
#
_entry.id   818ac95fdd5517fc34b5fcf1658ca976
#
_cell.length_a   1.000
_cell.length_b   1.000
_cell.length_c   1.000
_cell.angle_alpha   90.00
_cell.angle_beta   90.00
_cell.angle_gamma   90.00
#
_symmetry.space_group_name_H-M   'P 1'
#
loop_
_entity.id
_entity.type
_entity.pdbx_description
1 polymer ?
#
loop_
_entity_poly.entity_id
_entity_poly.type
_entity_poly.pdbx_seq_one_letter_code
_entity_poly.pdbx_strand_id
1 'polypeptide(L)'
;MQGSLSGWRNWMRTAALGARPVVVPRRIIPLAEPKYFDDKNSETNVADNLSERYVLWIDGVGAWQLLAGNEFLIGGPTMEQKAADICLMANLSRRHATLKRSGEDWFIHPYQSTVISGKSVTSQTLLRTGDSICLAERVRLGFRIPSVLSGSALIDFESHHRPGHSVNGIILMTDSVLLGPRKDHHICCPDWSDMIVIYRQDGQLKCRSRMAMSINGERVRDSAALNDGAIVSGDEFRFRIEKQSLNPSA
;
A
#
# COMPACT_ATOMS: atom_id res chain seq x y z
N MET A 1 3.22 -59.58 -13.33
CA MET A 1 1.74 -59.58 -13.35
C MET A 1 1.30 -58.23 -13.86
N GLN A 2 0.78 -58.24 -15.09
CA GLN A 2 0.28 -57.05 -15.81
C GLN A 2 -1.15 -56.76 -15.35
N GLY A 3 -1.50 -55.52 -15.13
CA GLY A 3 -2.87 -55.04 -14.89
C GLY A 3 -2.97 -53.60 -15.37
N SER A 4 -3.28 -53.49 -16.54
CA SER A 4 -4.39 -52.95 -17.33
C SER A 4 -4.73 -51.48 -17.05
N LEU A 5 -4.15 -50.60 -17.88
CA LEU A 5 -4.55 -49.24 -18.19
C LEU A 5 -5.69 -49.25 -19.23
N SER A 6 -6.94 -49.30 -18.81
CA SER A 6 -8.07 -49.17 -19.74
C SER A 6 -9.28 -48.55 -19.00
N GLY A 7 -9.33 -47.25 -18.93
CA GLY A 7 -10.46 -46.56 -18.30
C GLY A 7 -10.67 -45.09 -18.68
N TRP A 8 -9.77 -44.50 -19.47
CA TRP A 8 -9.82 -43.02 -19.71
C TRP A 8 -10.05 -42.63 -21.18
N ARG A 9 -10.63 -43.51 -22.02
CA ARG A 9 -10.86 -43.20 -23.43
C ARG A 9 -12.31 -43.13 -23.90
N ASN A 10 -13.29 -43.03 -23.02
CA ASN A 10 -14.70 -43.12 -23.46
C ASN A 10 -15.56 -41.87 -23.09
N TRP A 11 -14.97 -40.70 -22.85
CA TRP A 11 -15.75 -39.50 -22.50
C TRP A 11 -15.71 -38.40 -23.60
N MET A 12 -15.18 -38.68 -24.79
CA MET A 12 -15.14 -37.70 -25.88
C MET A 12 -15.82 -38.23 -27.17
N ARG A 13 -17.05 -38.71 -27.07
CA ARG A 13 -17.86 -39.01 -28.28
C ARG A 13 -19.35 -38.99 -27.97
N THR A 14 -19.92 -37.82 -27.64
CA THR A 14 -21.35 -37.55 -27.87
C THR A 14 -21.66 -36.11 -27.49
N ALA A 15 -21.37 -35.15 -28.36
CA ALA A 15 -22.01 -33.83 -28.40
C ALA A 15 -21.64 -33.11 -29.71
N ALA A 16 -22.09 -33.66 -30.82
CA ALA A 16 -22.12 -32.93 -32.07
C ALA A 16 -23.50 -33.12 -32.70
N LEU A 17 -24.46 -32.34 -32.30
CA LEU A 17 -25.69 -32.08 -33.03
C LEU A 17 -26.25 -30.70 -32.67
N GLY A 18 -26.00 -29.72 -33.52
CA GLY A 18 -26.96 -28.73 -33.98
C GLY A 18 -27.53 -27.76 -32.97
N ALA A 19 -26.77 -26.80 -32.46
CA ALA A 19 -27.34 -25.54 -31.98
C ALA A 19 -26.86 -24.38 -32.88
N ARG A 20 -27.79 -23.81 -33.66
CA ARG A 20 -27.53 -22.58 -34.43
C ARG A 20 -27.24 -21.44 -33.46
N PRO A 21 -26.22 -20.58 -33.73
CA PRO A 21 -25.99 -19.42 -32.88
C PRO A 21 -27.18 -18.45 -32.99
N VAL A 22 -27.81 -18.17 -31.87
CA VAL A 22 -28.80 -17.08 -31.73
C VAL A 22 -28.03 -15.78 -31.82
N VAL A 23 -28.19 -15.04 -32.92
CA VAL A 23 -27.64 -13.70 -33.06
C VAL A 23 -28.52 -12.77 -32.22
N VAL A 24 -27.98 -12.40 -31.04
CA VAL A 24 -28.59 -11.37 -30.20
C VAL A 24 -28.20 -9.99 -30.83
N PRO A 25 -29.15 -9.16 -31.23
CA PRO A 25 -28.82 -7.84 -31.78
C PRO A 25 -28.11 -7.02 -30.69
N ARG A 26 -26.90 -6.54 -30.96
CA ARG A 26 -26.21 -5.55 -30.13
C ARG A 26 -27.07 -4.27 -30.08
N ARG A 27 -27.65 -4.00 -28.91
CA ARG A 27 -28.20 -2.68 -28.62
C ARG A 27 -27.03 -1.69 -28.66
N ILE A 28 -27.06 -0.81 -29.61
CA ILE A 28 -26.20 0.37 -29.66
C ILE A 28 -26.68 1.28 -28.53
N ILE A 29 -25.91 1.32 -27.45
CA ILE A 29 -26.10 2.31 -26.38
C ILE A 29 -25.51 3.62 -26.95
N PRO A 30 -26.27 4.74 -27.08
CA PRO A 30 -25.69 6.00 -27.47
C PRO A 30 -24.64 6.41 -26.47
N LEU A 31 -23.44 6.81 -26.93
CA LEU A 31 -22.45 7.49 -26.09
C LEU A 31 -23.14 8.71 -25.47
N ALA A 32 -23.30 8.70 -24.16
CA ALA A 32 -23.70 9.88 -23.43
C ALA A 32 -22.59 10.93 -23.59
N GLU A 33 -22.98 12.12 -24.06
CA GLU A 33 -22.08 13.27 -24.11
C GLU A 33 -21.48 13.53 -22.75
N PRO A 34 -20.20 13.95 -22.66
CA PRO A 34 -19.58 14.28 -21.39
C PRO A 34 -20.32 15.48 -20.79
N LYS A 35 -21.08 15.22 -19.71
CA LYS A 35 -21.64 16.28 -18.88
C LYS A 35 -20.46 17.04 -18.29
N TYR A 36 -20.29 18.27 -18.70
CA TYR A 36 -19.46 19.28 -18.09
C TYR A 36 -19.92 19.42 -16.64
N PHE A 37 -19.14 18.91 -15.68
CA PHE A 37 -19.42 19.08 -14.27
C PHE A 37 -19.15 20.54 -13.91
N ASP A 38 -20.22 21.28 -13.68
CA ASP A 38 -20.20 22.63 -13.14
C ASP A 38 -19.69 22.56 -11.69
N ASP A 39 -18.47 23.08 -11.48
CA ASP A 39 -17.70 22.99 -10.25
C ASP A 39 -18.18 24.07 -9.22
N LYS A 40 -19.49 24.11 -8.96
CA LYS A 40 -20.09 24.96 -7.94
C LYS A 40 -21.11 24.20 -7.10
N ASN A 41 -20.65 23.26 -6.29
CA ASN A 41 -21.27 22.86 -5.00
C ASN A 41 -20.59 21.60 -4.45
N SER A 42 -19.42 21.74 -3.89
CA SER A 42 -18.90 20.77 -2.92
C SER A 42 -18.12 21.50 -1.81
N GLU A 43 -18.77 22.48 -1.20
CA GLU A 43 -18.50 22.79 0.21
C GLU A 43 -19.17 21.71 1.05
N THR A 44 -18.63 20.50 1.04
CA THR A 44 -19.01 19.48 2.02
C THR A 44 -17.77 18.75 2.46
N ASN A 45 -17.35 19.09 3.67
CA ASN A 45 -16.41 18.33 4.51
C ASN A 45 -15.02 18.11 3.90
N VAL A 46 -14.24 19.19 3.82
CA VAL A 46 -12.81 19.10 4.05
C VAL A 46 -12.61 18.85 5.56
N ALA A 47 -13.18 17.77 6.09
CA ALA A 47 -12.69 17.17 7.31
C ALA A 47 -11.30 16.64 6.94
N ASP A 48 -10.30 17.27 7.52
CA ASP A 48 -8.88 16.98 7.46
C ASP A 48 -8.62 15.49 7.14
N ASN A 49 -8.34 15.20 5.87
CA ASN A 49 -7.84 13.91 5.44
C ASN A 49 -6.33 13.88 5.75
N LEU A 50 -6.02 14.19 7.02
CA LEU A 50 -4.67 14.04 7.55
C LEU A 50 -4.40 12.55 7.62
N SER A 51 -3.58 12.06 6.70
CA SER A 51 -3.11 10.69 6.75
C SER A 51 -2.50 10.42 8.12
N GLU A 52 -3.07 9.47 8.86
CA GLU A 52 -2.48 9.08 10.13
C GLU A 52 -1.10 8.48 9.87
N ARG A 53 -0.14 8.93 10.66
CA ARG A 53 1.27 8.57 10.50
C ARG A 53 1.75 7.84 11.74
N TYR A 54 2.45 6.74 11.50
CA TYR A 54 3.07 5.94 12.54
C TYR A 54 4.48 5.55 12.13
N VAL A 55 5.30 5.21 13.10
CA VAL A 55 6.56 4.48 12.91
C VAL A 55 6.43 3.13 13.59
N LEU A 56 6.75 2.09 12.85
CA LEU A 56 6.90 0.72 13.34
C LEU A 56 8.38 0.46 13.58
N TRP A 57 8.76 0.19 14.82
CA TRP A 57 10.10 -0.23 15.23
C TRP A 57 10.07 -1.72 15.48
N ILE A 58 10.79 -2.51 14.67
CA ILE A 58 10.76 -3.97 14.76
C ILE A 58 12.14 -4.45 15.16
N ASP A 59 12.24 -5.09 16.33
CA ASP A 59 13.50 -5.55 16.89
C ASP A 59 14.19 -6.53 15.93
N GLY A 60 15.49 -6.30 15.69
CA GLY A 60 16.30 -7.10 14.77
C GLY A 60 16.02 -6.92 13.28
N VAL A 61 14.98 -6.16 12.91
CA VAL A 61 14.56 -6.00 11.49
C VAL A 61 14.72 -4.56 11.01
N GLY A 62 14.25 -3.57 11.78
CA GLY A 62 14.40 -2.16 11.44
C GLY A 62 13.15 -1.33 11.71
N ALA A 63 13.05 -0.17 11.03
CA ALA A 63 11.96 0.78 11.20
C ALA A 63 11.27 1.09 9.88
N TRP A 64 9.95 1.26 9.90
CA TRP A 64 9.14 1.66 8.76
C TRP A 64 8.18 2.77 9.12
N GLN A 65 8.07 3.76 8.24
CA GLN A 65 6.99 4.73 8.33
C GLN A 65 5.72 4.09 7.77
N LEU A 66 4.62 4.17 8.52
CA LEU A 66 3.30 3.73 8.11
C LEU A 66 2.42 4.95 7.90
N LEU A 67 1.91 5.11 6.70
CA LEU A 67 0.97 6.16 6.33
C LEU A 67 -0.38 5.51 6.00
N ALA A 68 -1.42 5.84 6.74
CA ALA A 68 -2.75 5.28 6.53
C ALA A 68 -3.62 6.24 5.72
N GLY A 69 -4.11 5.80 4.56
CA GLY A 69 -4.91 6.62 3.65
C GLY A 69 -4.90 6.10 2.22
N ASN A 70 -5.49 6.89 1.32
CA ASN A 70 -5.57 6.55 -0.11
C ASN A 70 -4.86 7.57 -1.01
N GLU A 71 -4.39 8.67 -0.45
CA GLU A 71 -3.70 9.72 -1.20
C GLU A 71 -2.56 10.29 -0.36
N PHE A 72 -1.37 10.40 -0.94
CA PHE A 72 -0.14 10.78 -0.25
C PHE A 72 0.67 11.75 -1.11
N LEU A 73 0.87 12.94 -0.60
CA LEU A 73 1.71 13.94 -1.24
C LEU A 73 3.20 13.65 -0.98
N ILE A 74 3.99 13.64 -2.04
CA ILE A 74 5.45 13.58 -1.97
C ILE A 74 6.02 14.99 -2.19
N GLY A 75 6.97 15.38 -1.36
CA GLY A 75 7.66 16.66 -1.52
C GLY A 75 8.93 16.79 -0.70
N GLY A 76 9.59 17.93 -0.86
CA GLY A 76 10.74 18.33 -0.05
C GLY A 76 10.34 18.98 1.27
N PRO A 77 11.34 19.29 2.12
CA PRO A 77 11.11 19.98 3.38
C PRO A 77 10.56 21.39 3.16
N THR A 78 9.75 21.84 4.09
CA THR A 78 9.16 23.19 4.09
C THR A 78 9.16 23.75 5.49
N MET A 79 9.26 25.07 5.60
CA MET A 79 9.08 25.83 6.85
C MET A 79 7.59 26.11 7.12
N GLU A 80 6.70 25.80 6.19
CA GLU A 80 5.26 26.02 6.36
C GLU A 80 4.62 24.91 7.18
N GLN A 81 3.47 25.22 7.80
CA GLN A 81 2.76 24.29 8.70
C GLN A 81 2.29 22.97 8.04
N LYS A 82 2.13 22.95 6.71
CA LYS A 82 1.65 21.75 6.00
C LYS A 82 2.78 21.12 5.19
N ALA A 83 3.51 20.21 5.80
CA ALA A 83 4.49 19.39 5.12
C ALA A 83 3.83 18.30 4.24
N ALA A 84 4.56 17.79 3.23
CA ALA A 84 4.13 16.63 2.45
C ALA A 84 4.00 15.37 3.33
N ASP A 85 3.13 14.43 2.92
CA ASP A 85 2.96 13.16 3.64
C ASP A 85 4.24 12.33 3.60
N ILE A 86 4.89 12.31 2.45
CA ILE A 86 6.22 11.75 2.23
C ILE A 86 7.17 12.93 2.05
N CYS A 87 7.69 13.45 3.15
CA CYS A 87 8.66 14.54 3.15
C CYS A 87 10.08 13.97 3.08
N LEU A 88 10.71 14.07 1.91
CA LEU A 88 12.07 13.59 1.69
C LEU A 88 13.07 14.72 1.87
N MET A 89 14.16 14.47 2.60
CA MET A 89 15.25 15.42 2.79
C MET A 89 16.08 15.54 1.50
N ALA A 90 15.50 16.22 0.53
CA ALA A 90 16.01 16.42 -0.81
C ALA A 90 15.55 17.76 -1.39
N ASN A 91 16.23 18.26 -2.40
CA ASN A 91 15.81 19.45 -3.14
C ASN A 91 14.64 19.12 -4.09
N LEU A 92 13.46 18.92 -3.50
CA LEU A 92 12.20 18.68 -4.17
C LEU A 92 11.26 19.86 -3.95
N SER A 93 10.34 20.07 -4.90
CA SER A 93 9.21 20.98 -4.68
C SER A 93 8.38 20.50 -3.51
N ARG A 94 7.74 21.43 -2.76
CA ARG A 94 6.83 21.09 -1.64
C ARG A 94 5.71 20.14 -2.07
N ARG A 95 5.21 20.33 -3.29
CA ARG A 95 4.28 19.43 -3.98
C ARG A 95 4.96 18.93 -5.23
N HIS A 96 5.60 17.78 -5.14
CA HIS A 96 6.35 17.21 -6.26
C HIS A 96 5.50 16.22 -7.06
N ALA A 97 4.87 15.30 -6.36
CA ALA A 97 3.96 14.31 -6.94
C ALA A 97 2.97 13.83 -5.86
N THR A 98 1.84 13.27 -6.28
CA THR A 98 0.88 12.60 -5.39
C THR A 98 0.76 11.13 -5.78
N LEU A 99 0.86 10.24 -4.81
CA LEU A 99 0.49 8.84 -4.94
C LEU A 99 -0.97 8.68 -4.52
N LYS A 100 -1.77 8.02 -5.35
CA LYS A 100 -3.20 7.85 -5.09
C LYS A 100 -3.64 6.44 -5.42
N ARG A 101 -4.37 5.81 -4.51
CA ARG A 101 -5.11 4.57 -4.78
C ARG A 101 -6.50 4.89 -5.31
N SER A 102 -6.89 4.23 -6.40
CA SER A 102 -8.22 4.30 -6.97
C SER A 102 -8.68 2.89 -7.34
N GLY A 103 -9.71 2.39 -6.65
CA GLY A 103 -10.05 0.97 -6.71
C GLY A 103 -8.93 0.10 -6.17
N GLU A 104 -8.45 -0.83 -6.98
CA GLU A 104 -7.33 -1.72 -6.63
C GLU A 104 -5.98 -1.22 -7.15
N ASP A 105 -5.98 -0.16 -7.95
CA ASP A 105 -4.81 0.36 -8.64
C ASP A 105 -4.20 1.56 -7.93
N TRP A 106 -2.88 1.67 -8.06
CA TRP A 106 -2.12 2.81 -7.61
C TRP A 106 -1.69 3.68 -8.77
N PHE A 107 -1.80 4.98 -8.59
CA PHE A 107 -1.42 5.98 -9.58
C PHE A 107 -0.45 7.00 -8.96
N ILE A 108 0.42 7.54 -9.81
CA ILE A 108 1.19 8.74 -9.49
C ILE A 108 0.70 9.90 -10.35
N HIS A 109 0.46 11.05 -9.73
CA HIS A 109 0.18 12.31 -10.42
C HIS A 109 1.35 13.26 -10.20
N PRO A 110 2.16 13.52 -11.24
CA PRO A 110 3.31 14.42 -11.14
C PRO A 110 2.88 15.88 -11.20
N TYR A 111 3.48 16.72 -10.39
CA TYR A 111 3.41 18.19 -10.49
C TYR A 111 4.73 18.77 -10.98
N GLN A 112 5.82 18.01 -10.85
CA GLN A 112 7.17 18.37 -11.25
C GLN A 112 7.83 17.21 -12.00
N SER A 113 9.04 17.43 -12.51
CA SER A 113 9.81 16.43 -13.26
C SER A 113 9.84 15.08 -12.57
N THR A 114 9.18 14.11 -13.19
CA THR A 114 9.01 12.74 -12.68
C THR A 114 9.24 11.75 -13.80
N VAL A 115 9.99 10.70 -13.51
CA VAL A 115 10.28 9.61 -14.44
C VAL A 115 9.88 8.29 -13.79
N ILE A 116 9.12 7.46 -14.50
CA ILE A 116 8.73 6.13 -14.06
C ILE A 116 9.36 5.08 -14.95
N SER A 117 10.17 4.21 -14.36
CA SER A 117 10.87 3.13 -15.07
C SER A 117 11.53 3.60 -16.37
N GLY A 118 12.21 4.78 -16.29
CA GLY A 118 12.93 5.40 -17.42
C GLY A 118 12.09 6.23 -18.39
N LYS A 119 10.76 6.37 -18.18
CA LYS A 119 9.87 7.18 -19.01
C LYS A 119 9.42 8.43 -18.26
N SER A 120 9.60 9.61 -18.87
CA SER A 120 9.07 10.87 -18.33
C SER A 120 7.55 10.85 -18.35
N VAL A 121 6.93 11.26 -17.25
CA VAL A 121 5.48 11.32 -17.09
C VAL A 121 5.04 12.73 -16.71
N THR A 122 3.97 13.21 -17.35
CA THR A 122 3.43 14.57 -17.14
C THR A 122 1.95 14.55 -16.72
N SER A 123 1.35 13.37 -16.70
CA SER A 123 -0.04 13.15 -16.31
C SER A 123 -0.15 11.96 -15.36
N GLN A 124 -1.34 11.75 -14.82
CA GLN A 124 -1.62 10.60 -13.96
C GLN A 124 -1.22 9.29 -14.65
N THR A 125 -0.38 8.52 -14.01
CA THR A 125 0.22 7.30 -14.55
C THR A 125 0.02 6.15 -13.57
N LEU A 126 -0.39 4.99 -14.09
CA LEU A 126 -0.53 3.76 -13.32
C LEU A 126 0.85 3.26 -12.85
N LEU A 127 0.94 2.92 -11.57
CA LEU A 127 2.12 2.30 -10.97
C LEU A 127 1.94 0.79 -10.86
N ARG A 128 3.01 0.06 -11.13
CA ARG A 128 3.08 -1.39 -11.01
C ARG A 128 4.19 -1.81 -10.05
N THR A 129 4.03 -2.97 -9.46
CA THR A 129 5.10 -3.56 -8.64
C THR A 129 6.39 -3.68 -9.46
N GLY A 130 7.48 -3.15 -8.90
CA GLY A 130 8.79 -3.09 -9.55
C GLY A 130 9.08 -1.79 -10.29
N ASP A 131 8.13 -0.84 -10.32
CA ASP A 131 8.41 0.47 -10.91
C ASP A 131 9.41 1.26 -10.06
N SER A 132 10.38 1.88 -10.72
CA SER A 132 11.29 2.87 -10.13
C SER A 132 10.77 4.27 -10.43
N ILE A 133 10.55 5.05 -9.38
CA ILE A 133 10.09 6.43 -9.42
C ILE A 133 11.31 7.34 -9.24
N CYS A 134 11.65 8.15 -10.24
CA CYS A 134 12.72 9.12 -10.15
C CYS A 134 12.13 10.54 -10.11
N LEU A 135 12.41 11.28 -9.03
CA LEU A 135 11.94 12.64 -8.81
C LEU A 135 13.13 13.60 -8.92
N ALA A 136 12.97 14.71 -9.67
CA ALA A 136 14.00 15.72 -9.91
C ALA A 136 15.38 15.11 -10.27
N GLU A 137 15.38 14.01 -11.08
CA GLU A 137 16.55 13.31 -11.61
C GLU A 137 17.47 12.65 -10.57
N ARG A 138 17.24 12.84 -9.28
CA ARG A 138 18.16 12.42 -8.21
C ARG A 138 17.54 11.50 -7.16
N VAL A 139 16.28 11.74 -6.80
CA VAL A 139 15.58 10.95 -5.77
C VAL A 139 14.97 9.73 -6.43
N ARG A 140 15.43 8.54 -6.06
CA ARG A 140 14.93 7.28 -6.59
C ARG A 140 14.22 6.48 -5.52
N LEU A 141 13.02 6.05 -5.85
CA LEU A 141 12.13 5.27 -4.99
C LEU A 141 11.65 4.06 -5.76
N GLY A 142 11.69 2.89 -5.15
CA GLY A 142 11.06 1.68 -5.68
C GLY A 142 9.62 1.59 -5.21
N PHE A 143 8.70 1.19 -6.07
CA PHE A 143 7.31 0.96 -5.75
C PHE A 143 6.97 -0.52 -5.80
N ARG A 144 6.36 -1.05 -4.73
CA ARG A 144 5.93 -2.45 -4.67
C ARG A 144 4.55 -2.59 -4.04
N ILE A 145 3.78 -3.58 -4.51
CA ILE A 145 2.58 -4.10 -3.87
C ILE A 145 2.91 -5.54 -3.46
N PRO A 146 3.41 -5.77 -2.23
CA PRO A 146 3.89 -7.09 -1.81
C PRO A 146 2.77 -8.13 -1.79
N SER A 147 1.57 -7.74 -1.38
CA SER A 147 0.39 -8.62 -1.34
C SER A 147 -0.80 -7.95 -2.01
N VAL A 148 -1.31 -8.59 -3.04
CA VAL A 148 -2.51 -8.12 -3.77
C VAL A 148 -3.73 -8.08 -2.85
N LEU A 149 -3.81 -9.00 -1.88
CA LEU A 149 -4.94 -9.10 -0.95
C LEU A 149 -5.03 -7.95 0.05
N SER A 150 -3.92 -7.26 0.33
CA SER A 150 -3.90 -6.14 1.27
C SER A 150 -4.12 -4.78 0.60
N GLY A 151 -3.89 -4.69 -0.72
CA GLY A 151 -3.94 -3.44 -1.47
C GLY A 151 -2.94 -2.37 -1.03
N SER A 152 -2.22 -2.59 0.07
CA SER A 152 -1.20 -1.67 0.58
C SER A 152 0.06 -1.74 -0.25
N ALA A 153 0.75 -0.60 -0.41
CA ALA A 153 1.98 -0.51 -1.16
C ALA A 153 3.17 -0.20 -0.25
N LEU A 154 4.35 -0.45 -0.76
CA LEU A 154 5.63 -0.16 -0.11
C LEU A 154 6.48 0.71 -1.01
N ILE A 155 7.06 1.76 -0.43
CA ILE A 155 8.08 2.59 -1.04
C ILE A 155 9.44 2.21 -0.46
N ASP A 156 10.29 1.68 -1.31
CA ASP A 156 11.69 1.40 -1.01
C ASP A 156 12.56 2.60 -1.42
N PHE A 157 13.65 2.82 -0.70
CA PHE A 157 14.59 3.90 -1.03
C PHE A 157 15.73 3.35 -1.89
N GLU A 158 15.76 3.70 -3.17
CA GLU A 158 16.82 3.31 -4.13
C GLU A 158 17.95 4.33 -4.20
N SER A 159 17.80 5.51 -3.59
CA SER A 159 18.85 6.52 -3.42
C SER A 159 19.13 6.75 -1.93
N HIS A 160 20.08 7.63 -1.60
CA HIS A 160 20.41 7.98 -0.21
C HIS A 160 19.40 8.92 0.45
N HIS A 161 18.46 9.48 -0.31
CA HIS A 161 17.46 10.40 0.22
C HIS A 161 16.44 9.66 1.11
N ARG A 162 16.17 10.24 2.26
CA ARG A 162 15.28 9.66 3.30
C ARG A 162 14.34 10.73 3.85
N PRO A 163 13.26 10.36 4.52
CA PRO A 163 12.54 11.25 5.42
C PRO A 163 13.43 11.77 6.55
N GLY A 164 12.95 12.73 7.31
CA GLY A 164 13.69 13.27 8.47
C GLY A 164 14.00 12.25 9.57
N HIS A 165 13.34 11.09 9.55
CA HIS A 165 13.66 9.97 10.45
C HIS A 165 14.35 8.86 9.68
N SER A 166 15.20 8.10 10.40
CA SER A 166 15.87 6.94 9.84
C SER A 166 14.91 5.76 9.76
N VAL A 167 14.32 5.52 8.58
CA VAL A 167 13.43 4.38 8.31
C VAL A 167 13.92 3.60 7.09
N ASN A 168 13.63 2.30 7.05
CA ASN A 168 14.01 1.40 5.96
C ASN A 168 13.11 1.53 4.73
N GLY A 169 11.86 1.96 4.93
CA GLY A 169 10.88 2.16 3.86
C GLY A 169 9.62 2.84 4.36
N ILE A 170 8.68 3.10 3.45
CA ILE A 170 7.39 3.73 3.76
C ILE A 170 6.28 2.80 3.29
N ILE A 171 5.37 2.46 4.18
CA ILE A 171 4.19 1.65 3.89
C ILE A 171 3.01 2.59 3.67
N LEU A 172 2.39 2.49 2.51
CA LEU A 172 1.15 3.16 2.16
C LEU A 172 0.01 2.20 2.47
N MET A 173 -0.51 2.31 3.69
CA MET A 173 -1.50 1.38 4.21
C MET A 173 -2.90 1.79 3.77
N THR A 174 -3.58 0.89 3.09
CA THR A 174 -5.01 0.99 2.78
C THR A 174 -5.84 0.10 3.69
N ASP A 175 -5.72 -1.21 3.52
CA ASP A 175 -6.54 -2.18 4.28
C ASP A 175 -5.75 -2.86 5.38
N SER A 176 -4.58 -3.43 5.05
CA SER A 176 -3.76 -4.16 6.01
C SER A 176 -2.28 -4.18 5.64
N VAL A 177 -1.44 -4.44 6.64
CA VAL A 177 0.00 -4.64 6.51
C VAL A 177 0.37 -5.99 7.09
N LEU A 178 1.18 -6.74 6.35
CA LEU A 178 1.65 -8.07 6.73
C LEU A 178 3.12 -8.00 7.14
N LEU A 179 3.42 -8.45 8.35
CA LEU A 179 4.78 -8.64 8.87
C LEU A 179 5.00 -10.14 9.05
N GLY A 180 6.10 -10.70 8.55
CA GLY A 180 6.37 -12.13 8.74
C GLY A 180 7.43 -12.68 7.79
N PRO A 181 7.66 -14.02 7.80
CA PRO A 181 8.84 -14.63 7.21
C PRO A 181 8.88 -14.63 5.68
N ARG A 182 7.75 -14.40 5.01
CA ARG A 182 7.67 -14.54 3.56
C ARG A 182 8.07 -13.26 2.83
N LYS A 183 8.62 -13.41 1.62
CA LYS A 183 9.05 -12.29 0.77
C LYS A 183 7.87 -11.47 0.20
N ASP A 184 6.65 -12.03 0.20
CA ASP A 184 5.42 -11.37 -0.18
C ASP A 184 4.72 -10.66 1.01
N HIS A 185 5.36 -10.60 2.16
CA HIS A 185 4.95 -9.72 3.25
C HIS A 185 5.50 -8.30 3.02
N HIS A 186 4.82 -7.29 3.56
CA HIS A 186 5.25 -5.90 3.46
C HIS A 186 6.57 -5.68 4.18
N ILE A 187 6.71 -6.29 5.36
CA ILE A 187 7.97 -6.34 6.10
C ILE A 187 8.36 -7.80 6.26
N CYS A 188 9.51 -8.15 5.70
CA CYS A 188 10.06 -9.48 5.80
C CYS A 188 10.79 -9.62 7.14
N CYS A 189 10.29 -10.54 7.98
CA CYS A 189 10.82 -10.90 9.28
C CYS A 189 11.17 -12.41 9.25
N PRO A 190 12.33 -12.79 8.72
CA PRO A 190 12.63 -14.20 8.36
C PRO A 190 12.69 -15.13 9.57
N ASP A 191 12.98 -14.61 10.75
CA ASP A 191 13.11 -15.39 11.99
C ASP A 191 11.77 -15.65 12.68
N TRP A 192 10.66 -15.11 12.17
CA TRP A 192 9.33 -15.35 12.72
C TRP A 192 8.72 -16.63 12.14
N SER A 193 7.99 -17.39 12.96
CA SER A 193 7.35 -18.64 12.52
C SER A 193 6.04 -18.43 11.75
N ASP A 194 5.34 -17.31 11.98
CA ASP A 194 4.11 -16.95 11.29
C ASP A 194 4.01 -15.43 11.14
N MET A 195 2.93 -14.96 10.53
CA MET A 195 2.72 -13.54 10.24
C MET A 195 1.89 -12.83 11.32
N ILE A 196 2.14 -11.54 11.43
CA ILE A 196 1.28 -10.57 12.11
C ILE A 196 0.60 -9.71 11.06
N VAL A 197 -0.70 -9.50 11.21
CA VAL A 197 -1.50 -8.62 10.36
C VAL A 197 -1.85 -7.36 11.15
N ILE A 198 -1.40 -6.21 10.69
CA ILE A 198 -1.86 -4.90 11.18
C ILE A 198 -2.96 -4.43 10.22
N TYR A 199 -4.11 -4.00 10.74
CA TYR A 199 -5.26 -3.59 9.94
C TYR A 199 -6.05 -2.48 10.63
N ARG A 200 -6.91 -1.79 9.86
CA ARG A 200 -7.82 -0.77 10.40
C ARG A 200 -9.20 -1.37 10.56
N GLN A 201 -9.82 -1.08 11.70
CA GLN A 201 -11.21 -1.40 11.96
C GLN A 201 -11.80 -0.33 12.87
N ASP A 202 -12.96 0.20 12.50
CA ASP A 202 -13.68 1.24 13.26
C ASP A 202 -12.81 2.47 13.58
N GLY A 203 -11.98 2.89 12.62
CA GLY A 203 -11.07 4.03 12.78
C GLY A 203 -9.83 3.76 13.65
N GLN A 204 -9.69 2.55 14.19
CA GLN A 204 -8.56 2.16 15.03
C GLN A 204 -7.59 1.23 14.30
N LEU A 205 -6.31 1.36 14.60
CA LEU A 205 -5.31 0.38 14.22
C LEU A 205 -5.37 -0.81 15.17
N LYS A 206 -5.41 -2.01 14.61
CA LYS A 206 -5.43 -3.28 15.34
C LYS A 206 -4.38 -4.23 14.78
N CYS A 207 -3.95 -5.18 15.58
CA CYS A 207 -3.16 -6.30 15.10
C CYS A 207 -3.75 -7.64 15.51
N ARG A 208 -3.46 -8.66 14.72
CA ARG A 208 -3.78 -10.06 15.00
C ARG A 208 -2.65 -10.97 14.55
N SER A 209 -2.52 -12.10 15.23
CA SER A 209 -1.58 -13.18 14.90
C SER A 209 -2.13 -14.52 15.35
N ARG A 210 -1.63 -15.60 14.76
CA ARG A 210 -1.82 -16.96 15.29
C ARG A 210 -0.76 -17.31 16.34
N MET A 211 0.35 -16.59 16.34
CA MET A 211 1.37 -16.71 17.39
C MET A 211 0.85 -16.11 18.69
N ALA A 212 1.27 -16.69 19.81
CA ALA A 212 0.99 -16.11 21.11
C ALA A 212 1.60 -14.71 21.21
N MET A 213 0.79 -13.72 21.60
CA MET A 213 1.25 -12.34 21.71
C MET A 213 0.71 -11.64 22.96
N SER A 214 1.43 -10.62 23.37
CA SER A 214 1.02 -9.67 24.40
C SER A 214 1.18 -8.25 23.88
N ILE A 215 0.33 -7.34 24.36
CA ILE A 215 0.45 -5.90 24.12
C ILE A 215 0.65 -5.20 25.47
N ASN A 216 1.74 -4.46 25.60
CA ASN A 216 2.17 -3.82 26.85
C ASN A 216 2.21 -4.78 28.04
N GLY A 217 2.56 -6.06 27.78
CA GLY A 217 2.64 -7.13 28.78
C GLY A 217 1.33 -7.87 29.03
N GLU A 218 0.19 -7.40 28.51
CA GLU A 218 -1.08 -8.08 28.63
C GLU A 218 -1.30 -9.07 27.49
N ARG A 219 -1.63 -10.33 27.84
CA ARG A 219 -1.84 -11.41 26.87
C ARG A 219 -3.08 -11.14 26.00
N VAL A 220 -2.92 -11.24 24.69
CA VAL A 220 -3.99 -11.07 23.69
C VAL A 220 -4.35 -12.44 23.10
N ARG A 221 -5.66 -12.73 23.00
CA ARG A 221 -6.12 -14.02 22.43
C ARG A 221 -6.19 -14.00 20.89
N ASP A 222 -6.88 -13.00 20.31
CA ASP A 222 -7.13 -12.99 18.87
C ASP A 222 -6.63 -11.69 18.21
N SER A 223 -7.15 -10.56 18.64
CA SER A 223 -6.78 -9.24 18.12
C SER A 223 -6.86 -8.19 19.22
N ALA A 224 -6.06 -7.13 19.08
CA ALA A 224 -6.12 -6.00 19.98
C ALA A 224 -5.79 -4.68 19.27
N ALA A 225 -6.24 -3.56 19.88
CA ALA A 225 -5.94 -2.23 19.40
C ALA A 225 -4.47 -1.87 19.61
N LEU A 226 -3.90 -1.19 18.62
CA LEU A 226 -2.57 -0.61 18.65
C LEU A 226 -2.69 0.88 18.97
N ASN A 227 -2.61 1.22 20.23
CA ASN A 227 -2.55 2.61 20.66
C ASN A 227 -1.14 3.19 20.44
N ASP A 228 -1.01 4.51 20.54
CA ASP A 228 0.29 5.16 20.48
C ASP A 228 1.24 4.61 21.56
N GLY A 229 2.47 4.31 21.17
CA GLY A 229 3.49 3.72 22.05
C GLY A 229 3.28 2.24 22.35
N ALA A 230 2.27 1.56 21.78
CA ALA A 230 2.02 0.14 22.04
C ALA A 230 3.22 -0.72 21.68
N ILE A 231 3.60 -1.61 22.60
CA ILE A 231 4.64 -2.62 22.42
C ILE A 231 3.96 -3.98 22.28
N VAL A 232 4.11 -4.59 21.12
CA VAL A 232 3.63 -5.95 20.84
C VAL A 232 4.80 -6.91 20.93
N SER A 233 4.64 -7.98 21.69
CA SER A 233 5.70 -8.98 21.89
C SER A 233 5.15 -10.40 21.94
N GLY A 234 5.95 -11.34 21.46
CA GLY A 234 5.79 -12.78 21.53
C GLY A 234 7.14 -13.43 21.77
N ASP A 235 7.21 -14.75 21.65
CA ASP A 235 8.46 -15.48 21.88
C ASP A 235 9.55 -15.17 20.84
N GLU A 236 9.13 -14.90 19.60
CA GLU A 236 10.03 -14.72 18.45
C GLU A 236 10.05 -13.29 17.90
N PHE A 237 9.24 -12.39 18.46
CA PHE A 237 9.10 -11.05 17.91
C PHE A 237 8.83 -10.00 18.96
N ARG A 238 9.26 -8.80 18.65
CA ARG A 238 8.89 -7.60 19.38
C ARG A 238 8.87 -6.42 18.40
N PHE A 239 7.82 -5.61 18.47
CA PHE A 239 7.77 -4.33 17.77
C PHE A 239 7.02 -3.30 18.60
N ARG A 240 7.32 -2.04 18.32
CA ARG A 240 6.64 -0.86 18.87
C ARG A 240 6.04 -0.05 17.76
N ILE A 241 4.87 0.53 18.00
CA ILE A 241 4.23 1.50 17.11
C ILE A 241 4.16 2.85 17.82
N GLU A 242 4.52 3.91 17.09
CA GLU A 242 4.47 5.29 17.58
C GLU A 242 3.71 6.15 16.59
N LYS A 243 2.71 6.89 17.09
CA LYS A 243 1.99 7.87 16.28
C LYS A 243 2.85 9.12 16.11
N GLN A 244 2.98 9.58 14.87
CA GLN A 244 3.70 10.81 14.57
C GLN A 244 2.75 11.99 14.51
N SER A 245 3.03 13.04 15.28
CA SER A 245 2.35 14.32 15.14
C SER A 245 2.83 15.02 13.85
N LEU A 246 1.92 15.76 13.20
CA LEU A 246 2.21 16.54 11.99
C LEU A 246 3.09 17.76 12.25
N ASN A 247 3.22 18.16 13.50
CA ASN A 247 4.10 19.25 13.92
C ASN A 247 5.32 18.65 14.62
N PRO A 248 6.54 18.74 14.04
CA PRO A 248 7.73 18.63 14.86
C PRO A 248 7.69 19.86 15.79
N SER A 249 7.41 19.62 17.06
CA SER A 249 7.66 20.65 18.09
C SER A 249 9.12 21.07 17.98
N ALA A 250 9.32 22.36 17.79
CA ALA A 250 10.62 23.00 17.76
C ALA A 250 11.43 22.73 19.05
#